data_64affc8d3bf8a6c86696d3b1da0f087c
#
_entry.id   64affc8d3bf8a6c86696d3b1da0f087c
#
_cell.length_a   1.000
_cell.length_b   1.000
_cell.length_c   1.000
_cell.angle_alpha   90.00
_cell.angle_beta   90.00
_cell.angle_gamma   90.00
#
_symmetry.space_group_name_H-M   'P 1'
#
loop_
_entity.id
_entity.type
_entity.pdbx_description
1 polymer ?
#
loop_
_entity_poly.entity_id
_entity_poly.type
_entity_poly.pdbx_seq_one_letter_code
_entity_poly.pdbx_strand_id
1 'polypeptide(L)'
;MPVITLPDGSEKSFDQALSVFEVAKSIGSGLAKATLAGKVNGEMVDASYLIESDASVSIITAKDDEGLEVIRHSTAHLLAQATQMLYPEAQVTIGPVIDNGFFYDFAYKDGFSEGDLAKIEKNMKKLVKQSLKIERSEMSRDEAVEFFKAKGEHYKAEIIESIPADQTLSLYKQGDFIDLCRGPHVPSTSRLKAFKLMKLAGAYWRGDSKNEMLQRVYGTAWATKEDLEAHLHRLEEAEKRDHRKIGKTQDLFHMQEEAPGMVFWHEKGWTLYQIVEQYMRSVFKDNDYKEVHTPQLIDRTLWEKSGHWDKFGDAMFTTHSENRDYAVKPMNCPAHIQIFNQGLKSYRDLPLRLAEFGSCHRNEPSGTLHGIMRVRNFVQDDGHIFCTADQIQSEVSEFIDLTFNVYKHFGFDNVDIKLSTRPENRVGSDEVWDRAEAALAEALDAKGINWELQEGEGAFYGPKIEFVLKDCLDREWQCGTLQVDFSMPERLDAHYIAQDNSKQTPVMLHRAIVGSLERFVGILIEHYEGAFPSWLAPIQAVVLNISEKQLDFVKDVNKKLKKQGLRVISDLRNEKIGFKIREHSMQRYPYILVAGKREMENNEISVRRRGGEDLGSMSIEAFVELVNKETIEG
;
A
#
# COMPACT_ATOMS: atom_id res chain seq x y z
N MET A 1 -22.82 -10.95 44.52
CA MET A 1 -21.82 -9.92 44.78
C MET A 1 -20.70 -10.11 43.79
N PRO A 2 -20.70 -9.42 42.65
CA PRO A 2 -19.67 -9.59 41.64
C PRO A 2 -18.33 -9.01 42.11
N VAL A 3 -17.24 -9.72 41.86
CA VAL A 3 -15.87 -9.27 42.02
C VAL A 3 -15.35 -8.92 40.62
N ILE A 4 -14.96 -7.67 40.45
CA ILE A 4 -14.46 -7.14 39.16
C ILE A 4 -12.94 -7.07 39.21
N THR A 5 -12.29 -7.81 38.34
CA THR A 5 -10.83 -7.75 38.13
C THR A 5 -10.52 -6.77 37.01
N LEU A 6 -9.73 -5.73 37.31
CA LEU A 6 -9.30 -4.72 36.36
C LEU A 6 -8.01 -5.15 35.62
N PRO A 7 -7.63 -4.51 34.50
CA PRO A 7 -6.44 -4.87 33.72
C PRO A 7 -5.12 -4.82 34.48
N ASP A 8 -5.03 -4.01 35.54
CA ASP A 8 -3.87 -3.91 36.44
C ASP A 8 -3.83 -5.00 37.51
N GLY A 9 -4.79 -5.95 37.47
CA GLY A 9 -4.93 -7.04 38.44
C GLY A 9 -5.61 -6.64 39.75
N SER A 10 -6.04 -5.41 39.91
CA SER A 10 -6.78 -4.98 41.09
C SER A 10 -8.22 -5.49 41.08
N GLU A 11 -8.73 -5.89 42.24
CA GLU A 11 -10.08 -6.41 42.42
C GLU A 11 -10.96 -5.41 43.16
N LYS A 12 -12.23 -5.30 42.73
CA LYS A 12 -13.28 -4.51 43.40
C LYS A 12 -14.52 -5.38 43.57
N SER A 13 -15.00 -5.48 44.81
CA SER A 13 -16.25 -6.17 45.15
C SER A 13 -17.41 -5.21 45.21
N PHE A 14 -18.55 -5.60 44.70
CA PHE A 14 -19.78 -4.82 44.68
C PHE A 14 -20.96 -5.61 45.27
N ASP A 15 -21.87 -4.94 45.96
CA ASP A 15 -22.98 -5.54 46.67
C ASP A 15 -24.12 -6.02 45.74
N GLN A 16 -24.16 -5.53 44.52
CA GLN A 16 -25.19 -5.85 43.53
C GLN A 16 -24.60 -5.83 42.12
N ALA A 17 -25.35 -6.40 41.17
CA ALA A 17 -25.03 -6.27 39.74
C ALA A 17 -24.87 -4.81 39.35
N LEU A 18 -23.91 -4.52 38.49
CA LEU A 18 -23.61 -3.16 38.05
C LEU A 18 -23.21 -3.11 36.59
N SER A 19 -23.43 -1.96 35.97
CA SER A 19 -23.05 -1.74 34.59
C SER A 19 -21.56 -1.42 34.46
N VAL A 20 -21.02 -1.63 33.24
CA VAL A 20 -19.65 -1.21 32.86
C VAL A 20 -19.43 0.28 33.18
N PHE A 21 -20.45 1.13 32.94
CA PHE A 21 -20.39 2.55 33.27
C PHE A 21 -20.26 2.80 34.80
N GLU A 22 -20.95 2.02 35.62
CA GLU A 22 -20.85 2.12 37.10
C GLU A 22 -19.50 1.65 37.59
N VAL A 23 -18.91 0.59 36.97
CA VAL A 23 -17.52 0.19 37.24
C VAL A 23 -16.59 1.38 36.95
N ALA A 24 -16.69 1.99 35.77
CA ALA A 24 -15.88 3.14 35.39
C ALA A 24 -16.06 4.32 36.37
N LYS A 25 -17.29 4.56 36.82
CA LYS A 25 -17.63 5.60 37.81
C LYS A 25 -16.99 5.32 39.18
N SER A 26 -16.91 4.05 39.60
CA SER A 26 -16.25 3.63 40.85
C SER A 26 -14.73 3.84 40.82
N ILE A 27 -14.13 3.89 39.66
CA ILE A 27 -12.71 4.14 39.46
C ILE A 27 -12.45 5.64 39.45
N GLY A 28 -13.29 6.42 38.71
CA GLY A 28 -13.16 7.86 38.65
C GLY A 28 -14.17 8.54 37.74
N SER A 29 -14.56 9.75 38.09
CA SER A 29 -15.54 10.53 37.31
C SER A 29 -15.05 10.89 35.89
N GLY A 30 -13.72 11.04 35.71
CA GLY A 30 -13.11 11.28 34.41
C GLY A 30 -13.24 10.07 33.49
N LEU A 31 -12.95 8.88 34.01
CA LEU A 31 -13.07 7.61 33.26
C LEU A 31 -14.54 7.36 32.88
N ALA A 32 -15.48 7.53 33.83
CA ALA A 32 -16.91 7.41 33.54
C ALA A 32 -17.37 8.32 32.39
N LYS A 33 -16.88 9.57 32.35
CA LYS A 33 -17.16 10.50 31.26
C LYS A 33 -16.51 10.06 29.93
N ALA A 34 -15.37 9.39 29.96
CA ALA A 34 -14.65 8.93 28.77
C ALA A 34 -15.17 7.57 28.25
N THR A 35 -15.89 6.80 29.05
CA THR A 35 -16.39 5.46 28.71
C THR A 35 -17.26 5.49 27.45
N LEU A 36 -16.92 4.63 26.48
CA LEU A 36 -17.69 4.38 25.27
C LEU A 36 -18.34 2.99 25.32
N ALA A 37 -17.58 1.99 25.75
CA ALA A 37 -17.97 0.59 25.84
C ALA A 37 -17.15 -0.10 26.95
N GLY A 38 -17.27 -1.41 27.08
CA GLY A 38 -16.42 -2.23 27.94
C GLY A 38 -16.04 -3.54 27.28
N LYS A 39 -15.05 -4.21 27.86
CA LYS A 39 -14.67 -5.57 27.51
C LYS A 39 -14.84 -6.42 28.76
N VAL A 40 -15.80 -7.35 28.74
CA VAL A 40 -16.14 -8.23 29.88
C VAL A 40 -15.75 -9.65 29.51
N ASN A 41 -14.83 -10.25 30.26
CA ASN A 41 -14.27 -11.58 29.97
C ASN A 41 -13.75 -11.74 28.53
N GLY A 42 -13.20 -10.66 27.97
CA GLY A 42 -12.69 -10.63 26.59
C GLY A 42 -13.70 -10.22 25.52
N GLU A 43 -15.00 -10.15 25.82
CA GLU A 43 -16.04 -9.77 24.86
C GLU A 43 -16.39 -8.28 24.96
N MET A 44 -16.55 -7.64 23.79
CA MET A 44 -16.94 -6.23 23.69
C MET A 44 -18.43 -6.06 23.98
N VAL A 45 -18.77 -5.16 24.92
CA VAL A 45 -20.14 -4.90 25.37
C VAL A 45 -20.42 -3.41 25.52
N ASP A 46 -21.71 -3.05 25.50
CA ASP A 46 -22.14 -1.67 25.75
C ASP A 46 -21.77 -1.18 27.15
N ALA A 47 -21.58 0.12 27.31
CA ALA A 47 -21.35 0.73 28.62
C ALA A 47 -22.51 0.46 29.62
N SER A 48 -23.71 0.16 29.13
CA SER A 48 -24.89 -0.18 29.92
C SER A 48 -25.00 -1.68 30.26
N TYR A 49 -24.12 -2.53 29.74
CA TYR A 49 -24.13 -3.97 30.00
C TYR A 49 -24.00 -4.26 31.49
N LEU A 50 -24.91 -5.12 31.99
CA LEU A 50 -24.99 -5.47 33.41
C LEU A 50 -24.11 -6.67 33.72
N ILE A 51 -23.23 -6.51 34.68
CA ILE A 51 -22.31 -7.57 35.17
C ILE A 51 -22.91 -8.15 36.43
N GLU A 52 -23.35 -9.41 36.36
CA GLU A 52 -24.07 -10.11 37.44
C GLU A 52 -23.19 -11.07 38.25
N SER A 53 -22.04 -11.46 37.72
CA SER A 53 -21.08 -12.39 38.29
C SER A 53 -19.65 -11.87 38.21
N ASP A 54 -18.72 -12.58 38.86
CA ASP A 54 -17.28 -12.28 38.80
C ASP A 54 -16.80 -12.23 37.35
N ALA A 55 -16.07 -11.14 37.02
CA ALA A 55 -15.63 -10.92 35.65
C ALA A 55 -14.35 -10.05 35.58
N SER A 56 -13.55 -10.29 34.54
CA SER A 56 -12.52 -9.35 34.13
C SER A 56 -13.14 -8.23 33.29
N VAL A 57 -12.83 -6.97 33.62
CA VAL A 57 -13.45 -5.81 32.97
C VAL A 57 -12.41 -4.77 32.56
N SER A 58 -12.37 -4.44 31.28
CA SER A 58 -11.64 -3.29 30.75
C SER A 58 -12.61 -2.22 30.29
N ILE A 59 -12.33 -0.98 30.66
CA ILE A 59 -13.14 0.17 30.23
C ILE A 59 -12.56 0.70 28.92
N ILE A 60 -13.39 0.74 27.88
CA ILE A 60 -13.01 1.17 26.54
C ILE A 60 -13.34 2.64 26.36
N THR A 61 -12.36 3.41 25.94
CA THR A 61 -12.44 4.86 25.70
C THR A 61 -12.06 5.21 24.26
N ALA A 62 -12.17 6.47 23.87
CA ALA A 62 -11.76 6.93 22.54
C ALA A 62 -10.23 6.88 22.28
N LYS A 63 -9.43 6.51 23.28
CA LYS A 63 -7.97 6.34 23.14
C LYS A 63 -7.59 4.92 22.75
N ASP A 64 -8.52 3.99 22.87
CA ASP A 64 -8.33 2.59 22.56
C ASP A 64 -8.78 2.34 21.11
N ASP A 65 -8.11 1.44 20.40
CA ASP A 65 -8.44 1.11 19.01
C ASP A 65 -9.87 0.59 18.87
N GLU A 66 -10.29 -0.30 19.78
CA GLU A 66 -11.67 -0.78 19.86
C GLU A 66 -12.67 0.37 20.14
N GLY A 67 -12.26 1.41 20.87
CA GLY A 67 -13.07 2.60 21.11
C GLY A 67 -13.30 3.40 19.82
N LEU A 68 -12.31 3.47 18.95
CA LEU A 68 -12.44 4.11 17.64
C LEU A 68 -13.36 3.30 16.71
N GLU A 69 -13.31 1.97 16.76
CA GLU A 69 -14.25 1.11 16.04
C GLU A 69 -15.70 1.34 16.49
N VAL A 70 -15.94 1.42 17.81
CA VAL A 70 -17.27 1.73 18.37
C VAL A 70 -17.78 3.10 17.92
N ILE A 71 -16.90 4.12 17.83
CA ILE A 71 -17.22 5.44 17.28
C ILE A 71 -17.63 5.33 15.82
N ARG A 72 -16.86 4.64 14.99
CA ARG A 72 -17.12 4.44 13.56
C ARG A 72 -18.43 3.70 13.34
N HIS A 73 -18.65 2.61 14.06
CA HIS A 73 -19.86 1.81 14.00
C HIS A 73 -21.11 2.64 14.38
N SER A 74 -21.04 3.37 15.49
CA SER A 74 -22.14 4.24 15.92
C SER A 74 -22.38 5.40 14.94
N THR A 75 -21.33 5.89 14.28
CA THR A 75 -21.46 6.94 13.26
C THR A 75 -22.15 6.43 12.00
N ALA A 76 -21.97 5.14 11.63
CA ALA A 76 -22.71 4.51 10.55
C ALA A 76 -24.22 4.51 10.84
N HIS A 77 -24.64 4.19 12.05
CA HIS A 77 -26.05 4.29 12.48
C HIS A 77 -26.55 5.73 12.51
N LEU A 78 -25.72 6.68 12.92
CA LEU A 78 -26.06 8.10 12.84
C LEU A 78 -26.29 8.57 11.40
N LEU A 79 -25.48 8.06 10.45
CA LEU A 79 -25.68 8.29 9.01
C LEU A 79 -27.02 7.72 8.53
N ALA A 80 -27.33 6.46 8.90
CA ALA A 80 -28.58 5.82 8.53
C ALA A 80 -29.80 6.62 9.01
N GLN A 81 -29.83 7.00 10.30
CA GLN A 81 -30.89 7.86 10.86
C GLN A 81 -30.99 9.19 10.13
N ALA A 82 -29.88 9.90 9.95
CA ALA A 82 -29.86 11.20 9.31
C ALA A 82 -30.37 11.15 7.86
N THR A 83 -30.06 10.05 7.15
CA THR A 83 -30.52 9.82 5.78
C THR A 83 -32.01 9.57 5.72
N GLN A 84 -32.56 8.66 6.53
CA GLN A 84 -33.99 8.37 6.55
C GLN A 84 -34.84 9.57 6.97
N MET A 85 -34.34 10.43 7.85
CA MET A 85 -35.03 11.66 8.22
C MET A 85 -35.19 12.64 7.04
N LEU A 86 -34.28 12.65 6.08
CA LEU A 86 -34.32 13.51 4.90
C LEU A 86 -34.96 12.81 3.71
N TYR A 87 -34.79 11.51 3.62
CA TYR A 87 -35.22 10.64 2.53
C TYR A 87 -35.95 9.43 3.11
N PRO A 88 -37.25 9.58 3.52
CA PRO A 88 -37.99 8.51 4.20
C PRO A 88 -38.18 7.23 3.38
N GLU A 89 -38.07 7.33 2.05
CA GLU A 89 -38.17 6.18 1.15
C GLU A 89 -36.84 5.41 0.98
N ALA A 90 -35.72 5.95 1.49
CA ALA A 90 -34.43 5.27 1.45
C ALA A 90 -34.41 4.12 2.48
N GLN A 91 -34.34 2.88 1.98
CA GLN A 91 -34.24 1.71 2.85
C GLN A 91 -32.78 1.50 3.30
N VAL A 92 -32.61 1.26 4.58
CA VAL A 92 -31.31 0.97 5.17
C VAL A 92 -30.99 -0.53 5.06
N THR A 93 -29.74 -0.85 4.78
CA THR A 93 -29.31 -2.25 4.66
C THR A 93 -28.24 -2.61 5.70
N ILE A 94 -26.97 -2.43 5.39
CA ILE A 94 -25.83 -2.72 6.26
C ILE A 94 -24.86 -1.55 6.33
N GLY A 95 -24.21 -1.37 7.49
CA GLY A 95 -23.25 -0.30 7.73
C GLY A 95 -22.02 -0.77 8.53
N PRO A 96 -21.11 -1.57 7.94
CA PRO A 96 -19.93 -2.05 8.62
C PRO A 96 -18.86 -0.96 8.78
N VAL A 97 -17.98 -1.18 9.76
CA VAL A 97 -16.72 -0.45 9.91
C VAL A 97 -15.72 -0.98 8.88
N ILE A 98 -14.91 -0.09 8.38
CA ILE A 98 -13.76 -0.37 7.50
C ILE A 98 -12.54 0.39 8.02
N ASP A 99 -11.37 0.10 7.45
CA ASP A 99 -10.15 0.82 7.77
C ASP A 99 -10.34 2.34 7.60
N ASN A 100 -10.03 3.08 8.68
CA ASN A 100 -10.17 4.53 8.75
C ASN A 100 -11.57 5.11 8.50
N GLY A 101 -12.63 4.28 8.60
CA GLY A 101 -13.97 4.79 8.35
C GLY A 101 -15.09 3.77 8.51
N PHE A 102 -16.16 4.03 7.80
CA PHE A 102 -17.35 3.20 7.73
C PHE A 102 -18.05 3.44 6.39
N PHE A 103 -18.98 2.57 6.05
CA PHE A 103 -19.97 2.88 5.01
C PHE A 103 -21.36 2.47 5.45
N TYR A 104 -22.36 2.92 4.73
CA TYR A 104 -23.73 2.41 4.84
C TYR A 104 -24.35 2.29 3.43
N ASP A 105 -25.02 1.16 3.19
CA ASP A 105 -25.68 0.87 1.91
C ASP A 105 -27.18 1.21 2.01
N PHE A 106 -27.67 1.89 0.99
CA PHE A 106 -29.06 2.33 0.88
C PHE A 106 -29.69 1.88 -0.43
N ALA A 107 -30.89 1.33 -0.36
CA ALA A 107 -31.75 1.17 -1.53
C ALA A 107 -32.62 2.41 -1.66
N TYR A 108 -32.32 3.25 -2.65
CA TYR A 108 -33.04 4.50 -2.90
C TYR A 108 -33.20 4.73 -4.41
N LYS A 109 -34.45 4.73 -4.90
CA LYS A 109 -34.76 4.75 -6.33
C LYS A 109 -34.26 5.99 -7.05
N ASP A 110 -34.40 7.17 -6.42
CA ASP A 110 -34.02 8.44 -7.04
C ASP A 110 -32.50 8.68 -7.00
N GLY A 111 -31.78 7.92 -6.16
CA GLY A 111 -30.35 8.04 -5.96
C GLY A 111 -29.94 9.28 -5.16
N PHE A 112 -28.74 9.21 -4.57
CA PHE A 112 -28.11 10.36 -3.91
C PHE A 112 -27.12 11.03 -4.84
N SER A 113 -27.00 12.34 -4.74
CA SER A 113 -25.97 13.16 -5.36
C SER A 113 -24.91 13.60 -4.34
N GLU A 114 -23.77 14.10 -4.78
CA GLU A 114 -22.76 14.69 -3.88
C GLU A 114 -23.32 15.86 -3.04
N GLY A 115 -24.28 16.62 -3.59
CA GLY A 115 -24.95 17.69 -2.86
C GLY A 115 -25.81 17.18 -1.69
N ASP A 116 -26.28 15.95 -1.73
CA ASP A 116 -27.07 15.33 -0.67
C ASP A 116 -26.20 14.91 0.51
N LEU A 117 -24.94 14.52 0.26
CA LEU A 117 -23.99 14.23 1.34
C LEU A 117 -23.84 15.41 2.32
N ALA A 118 -23.75 16.64 1.81
CA ALA A 118 -23.65 17.83 2.64
C ALA A 118 -24.92 18.07 3.49
N LYS A 119 -26.10 17.77 2.95
CA LYS A 119 -27.38 17.87 3.68
C LYS A 119 -27.47 16.81 4.78
N ILE A 120 -27.12 15.56 4.45
CA ILE A 120 -27.11 14.44 5.40
C ILE A 120 -26.11 14.72 6.52
N GLU A 121 -24.88 15.13 6.22
CA GLU A 121 -23.85 15.47 7.23
C GLU A 121 -24.34 16.61 8.16
N LYS A 122 -25.00 17.62 7.60
CA LYS A 122 -25.61 18.70 8.41
C LYS A 122 -26.68 18.16 9.36
N ASN A 123 -27.47 17.19 8.93
CA ASN A 123 -28.49 16.54 9.77
C ASN A 123 -27.84 15.65 10.83
N MET A 124 -26.81 14.90 10.52
CA MET A 124 -25.99 14.16 11.51
C MET A 124 -25.49 15.09 12.61
N LYS A 125 -24.93 16.25 12.26
CA LYS A 125 -24.47 17.26 13.24
C LYS A 125 -25.58 17.80 14.13
N LYS A 126 -26.84 17.86 13.67
CA LYS A 126 -28.01 18.21 14.50
C LYS A 126 -28.33 17.08 15.50
N LEU A 127 -28.32 15.84 15.06
CA LEU A 127 -28.58 14.67 15.91
C LEU A 127 -27.53 14.53 17.02
N VAL A 128 -26.26 14.81 16.73
CA VAL A 128 -25.20 14.87 17.75
C VAL A 128 -25.51 15.91 18.85
N LYS A 129 -26.00 17.10 18.47
CA LYS A 129 -26.36 18.15 19.40
C LYS A 129 -27.58 17.79 20.28
N GLN A 130 -28.47 16.93 19.80
CA GLN A 130 -29.61 16.44 20.55
C GLN A 130 -29.21 15.47 21.67
N SER A 131 -28.01 14.92 21.62
CA SER A 131 -27.49 13.99 22.63
C SER A 131 -28.43 12.80 22.91
N LEU A 132 -28.96 12.19 21.83
CA LEU A 132 -29.86 11.05 21.93
C LEU A 132 -29.15 9.88 22.60
N LYS A 133 -29.83 9.24 23.58
CA LYS A 133 -29.34 7.97 24.14
C LYS A 133 -29.40 6.88 23.08
N ILE A 134 -28.46 5.95 23.14
CA ILE A 134 -28.45 4.73 22.34
C ILE A 134 -28.73 3.56 23.28
N GLU A 135 -29.86 2.90 23.05
CA GLU A 135 -30.38 1.87 23.96
C GLU A 135 -30.48 0.53 23.23
N ARG A 136 -29.89 -0.48 23.82
CA ARG A 136 -29.97 -1.87 23.32
C ARG A 136 -31.24 -2.53 23.84
N SER A 137 -31.93 -3.23 22.98
CA SER A 137 -33.05 -4.12 23.30
C SER A 137 -32.89 -5.46 22.59
N GLU A 138 -33.61 -6.46 23.01
CA GLU A 138 -33.62 -7.77 22.40
C GLU A 138 -35.01 -8.08 21.84
N MET A 139 -35.06 -8.81 20.75
CA MET A 139 -36.27 -9.22 20.09
C MET A 139 -36.09 -10.60 19.47
N SER A 140 -37.15 -11.41 19.45
CA SER A 140 -37.09 -12.67 18.72
C SER A 140 -36.98 -12.40 17.21
N ARG A 141 -36.42 -13.38 16.47
CA ARG A 141 -36.27 -13.26 15.01
C ARG A 141 -37.59 -12.94 14.31
N ASP A 142 -38.63 -13.68 14.63
CA ASP A 142 -39.94 -13.54 13.96
C ASP A 142 -40.61 -12.19 14.27
N GLU A 143 -40.53 -11.73 15.51
CA GLU A 143 -40.98 -10.39 15.90
C GLU A 143 -40.22 -9.28 15.17
N ALA A 144 -38.89 -9.45 15.03
CA ALA A 144 -38.05 -8.50 14.31
C ALA A 144 -38.37 -8.45 12.82
N VAL A 145 -38.62 -9.59 12.17
CA VAL A 145 -39.07 -9.64 10.77
C VAL A 145 -40.35 -8.86 10.57
N GLU A 146 -41.38 -9.14 11.40
CA GLU A 146 -42.65 -8.45 11.34
C GLU A 146 -42.52 -6.93 11.59
N PHE A 147 -41.70 -6.56 12.57
CA PHE A 147 -41.39 -5.16 12.89
C PHE A 147 -40.79 -4.40 11.70
N PHE A 148 -39.76 -4.95 11.05
CA PHE A 148 -39.13 -4.26 9.92
C PHE A 148 -39.99 -4.29 8.66
N LYS A 149 -40.75 -5.36 8.41
CA LYS A 149 -41.75 -5.40 7.32
C LYS A 149 -42.81 -4.32 7.51
N ALA A 150 -43.34 -4.15 8.72
CA ALA A 150 -44.32 -3.13 9.04
C ALA A 150 -43.78 -1.70 8.85
N LYS A 151 -42.47 -1.49 8.98
CA LYS A 151 -41.80 -0.23 8.67
C LYS A 151 -41.46 -0.02 7.19
N GLY A 152 -41.70 -1.02 6.33
CA GLY A 152 -41.29 -0.96 4.93
C GLY A 152 -39.81 -1.24 4.67
N GLU A 153 -39.07 -1.71 5.66
CA GLU A 153 -37.62 -2.01 5.61
C GLU A 153 -37.41 -3.45 5.11
N HIS A 154 -37.68 -3.69 3.84
CA HIS A 154 -37.65 -5.05 3.27
C HIS A 154 -36.29 -5.70 3.27
N TYR A 155 -35.23 -4.94 2.97
CA TYR A 155 -33.85 -5.45 3.01
C TYR A 155 -33.43 -5.88 4.41
N LYS A 156 -33.84 -5.11 5.43
CA LYS A 156 -33.56 -5.45 6.83
C LYS A 156 -34.30 -6.74 7.23
N ALA A 157 -35.57 -6.88 6.84
CA ALA A 157 -36.33 -8.10 7.07
C ALA A 157 -35.70 -9.32 6.38
N GLU A 158 -35.20 -9.17 5.14
CA GLU A 158 -34.51 -10.25 4.41
C GLU A 158 -33.19 -10.66 5.08
N ILE A 159 -32.42 -9.68 5.62
CA ILE A 159 -31.22 -9.99 6.42
C ILE A 159 -31.59 -10.83 7.62
N ILE A 160 -32.64 -10.42 8.35
CA ILE A 160 -33.09 -11.11 9.57
C ILE A 160 -33.57 -12.52 9.25
N GLU A 161 -34.31 -12.72 8.16
CA GLU A 161 -34.79 -14.04 7.72
C GLU A 161 -33.63 -15.03 7.42
N SER A 162 -32.44 -14.53 7.08
CA SER A 162 -31.24 -15.35 6.86
C SER A 162 -30.54 -15.78 8.15
N ILE A 163 -30.93 -15.23 9.31
CA ILE A 163 -30.35 -15.58 10.63
C ILE A 163 -31.09 -16.80 11.18
N PRO A 164 -30.41 -17.78 11.82
CA PRO A 164 -31.05 -18.94 12.44
C PRO A 164 -32.17 -18.55 13.42
N ALA A 165 -33.27 -19.31 13.42
CA ALA A 165 -34.49 -18.94 14.16
C ALA A 165 -34.34 -19.02 15.69
N ASP A 166 -33.34 -19.73 16.17
CA ASP A 166 -33.02 -19.91 17.58
C ASP A 166 -32.15 -18.77 18.17
N GLN A 167 -31.71 -17.83 17.33
CA GLN A 167 -30.92 -16.69 17.77
C GLN A 167 -31.78 -15.52 18.22
N THR A 168 -31.49 -15.00 19.41
CA THR A 168 -32.02 -13.72 19.90
C THR A 168 -31.27 -12.58 19.22
N LEU A 169 -32.01 -11.61 18.70
CA LEU A 169 -31.46 -10.47 17.96
C LEU A 169 -31.41 -9.25 18.84
N SER A 170 -30.31 -8.51 18.74
CA SER A 170 -30.19 -7.20 19.37
C SER A 170 -30.57 -6.06 18.39
N LEU A 171 -31.29 -5.12 18.92
CA LEU A 171 -31.75 -3.91 18.28
C LEU A 171 -31.24 -2.70 19.03
N TYR A 172 -30.86 -1.66 18.33
CA TYR A 172 -30.41 -0.42 18.92
C TYR A 172 -31.34 0.71 18.54
N LYS A 173 -31.85 1.39 19.57
CA LYS A 173 -32.75 2.54 19.46
C LYS A 173 -32.00 3.83 19.71
N GLN A 174 -32.13 4.78 18.78
CA GLN A 174 -31.53 6.09 18.81
C GLN A 174 -32.60 7.16 18.52
N GLY A 175 -33.27 7.66 19.58
CA GLY A 175 -34.49 8.43 19.40
C GLY A 175 -35.62 7.61 18.80
N ASP A 176 -36.14 8.02 17.61
CA ASP A 176 -37.17 7.26 16.88
C ASP A 176 -36.59 6.25 15.88
N PHE A 177 -35.31 6.29 15.65
CA PHE A 177 -34.61 5.33 14.76
C PHE A 177 -34.29 4.05 15.52
N ILE A 178 -34.60 2.91 14.90
CA ILE A 178 -34.27 1.57 15.43
C ILE A 178 -33.65 0.77 14.31
N ASP A 179 -32.50 0.15 14.60
CA ASP A 179 -31.78 -0.70 13.64
C ASP A 179 -31.36 -2.03 14.27
N LEU A 180 -31.25 -3.07 13.42
CA LEU A 180 -30.66 -4.35 13.77
C LEU A 180 -29.15 -4.22 13.85
N CYS A 181 -28.57 -4.58 14.99
CA CYS A 181 -27.13 -4.53 15.17
C CYS A 181 -26.64 -5.43 16.30
N ARG A 182 -25.41 -5.91 16.18
CA ARG A 182 -24.73 -6.68 17.24
C ARG A 182 -24.14 -5.78 18.34
N GLY A 183 -23.85 -4.51 18.02
CA GLY A 183 -23.15 -3.60 18.92
C GLY A 183 -21.67 -3.91 19.08
N PRO A 184 -21.01 -3.34 20.10
CA PRO A 184 -21.54 -2.30 20.97
C PRO A 184 -21.61 -0.91 20.29
N HIS A 185 -22.36 -0.01 20.92
CA HIS A 185 -22.48 1.39 20.51
C HIS A 185 -22.07 2.36 21.62
N VAL A 186 -21.76 3.59 21.23
CA VAL A 186 -21.52 4.67 22.20
C VAL A 186 -22.77 4.96 23.02
N PRO A 187 -22.68 5.44 24.28
CA PRO A 187 -23.85 5.67 25.15
C PRO A 187 -24.83 6.72 24.62
N SER A 188 -24.36 7.66 23.81
CA SER A 188 -25.21 8.70 23.21
C SER A 188 -24.57 9.31 21.97
N THR A 189 -25.37 9.91 21.08
CA THR A 189 -24.93 10.58 19.87
C THR A 189 -23.98 11.76 20.13
N SER A 190 -24.00 12.34 21.33
CA SER A 190 -23.07 13.42 21.72
C SER A 190 -21.59 13.01 21.75
N ARG A 191 -21.30 11.70 21.69
CA ARG A 191 -19.93 11.16 21.60
C ARG A 191 -19.36 11.25 20.19
N LEU A 192 -20.22 11.35 19.17
CA LEU A 192 -19.87 11.31 17.74
C LEU A 192 -19.64 12.74 17.21
N LYS A 193 -18.47 13.34 17.52
CA LYS A 193 -18.22 14.76 17.22
C LYS A 193 -17.37 15.02 15.99
N ALA A 194 -16.55 14.05 15.60
CA ALA A 194 -15.54 14.18 14.56
C ALA A 194 -15.78 13.18 13.43
N PHE A 195 -16.56 13.57 12.44
CA PHE A 195 -16.87 12.74 11.26
C PHE A 195 -17.00 13.58 10.00
N LYS A 196 -16.84 12.91 8.86
CA LYS A 196 -17.01 13.48 7.52
C LYS A 196 -17.61 12.43 6.59
N LEU A 197 -18.61 12.80 5.79
CA LEU A 197 -19.04 11.98 4.66
C LEU A 197 -18.11 12.22 3.47
N MET A 198 -17.64 11.14 2.84
CA MET A 198 -16.53 11.19 1.89
C MET A 198 -16.99 11.11 0.43
N LYS A 199 -17.69 10.03 0.05
CA LYS A 199 -18.06 9.76 -1.33
C LYS A 199 -19.27 8.83 -1.44
N LEU A 200 -19.85 8.81 -2.65
CA LEU A 200 -20.85 7.84 -3.09
C LEU A 200 -20.20 6.79 -3.99
N ALA A 201 -20.70 5.55 -3.91
CA ALA A 201 -20.37 4.49 -4.84
C ALA A 201 -21.60 3.58 -5.06
N GLY A 202 -21.61 2.84 -6.17
CA GLY A 202 -22.55 1.73 -6.36
C GLY A 202 -22.03 0.47 -5.65
N ALA A 203 -22.94 -0.34 -5.11
CA ALA A 203 -22.64 -1.65 -4.54
C ALA A 203 -23.78 -2.61 -4.84
N TYR A 204 -23.49 -3.80 -5.36
CA TYR A 204 -24.54 -4.79 -5.58
C TYR A 204 -24.98 -5.41 -4.25
N TRP A 205 -26.29 -5.60 -4.10
CA TRP A 205 -26.84 -6.26 -2.93
C TRP A 205 -26.19 -7.64 -2.71
N ARG A 206 -25.69 -7.89 -1.50
CA ARG A 206 -24.94 -9.10 -1.12
C ARG A 206 -23.71 -9.38 -2.00
N GLY A 207 -23.15 -8.37 -2.68
CA GLY A 207 -21.98 -8.54 -3.52
C GLY A 207 -22.18 -9.29 -4.85
N ASP A 208 -23.40 -9.68 -5.19
CA ASP A 208 -23.71 -10.37 -6.44
C ASP A 208 -24.16 -9.37 -7.51
N SER A 209 -23.43 -9.31 -8.62
CA SER A 209 -23.70 -8.41 -9.75
C SER A 209 -25.06 -8.66 -10.45
N LYS A 210 -25.74 -9.75 -10.13
CA LYS A 210 -27.10 -10.06 -10.61
C LYS A 210 -28.18 -9.39 -9.78
N ASN A 211 -27.86 -8.96 -8.56
CA ASN A 211 -28.78 -8.31 -7.66
C ASN A 211 -28.86 -6.80 -7.94
N GLU A 212 -29.84 -6.15 -7.29
CA GLU A 212 -30.01 -4.70 -7.39
C GLU A 212 -28.78 -3.93 -6.94
N MET A 213 -28.50 -2.84 -7.66
CA MET A 213 -27.42 -1.92 -7.31
C MET A 213 -27.92 -0.93 -6.26
N LEU A 214 -27.32 -0.99 -5.09
CA LEU A 214 -27.51 -0.07 -3.98
C LEU A 214 -26.55 1.11 -4.08
N GLN A 215 -26.84 2.17 -3.33
CA GLN A 215 -25.91 3.28 -3.15
C GLN A 215 -25.19 3.17 -1.83
N ARG A 216 -23.87 3.17 -1.88
CA ARG A 216 -22.98 3.14 -0.75
C ARG A 216 -22.47 4.53 -0.43
N VAL A 217 -22.75 4.98 0.79
CA VAL A 217 -22.22 6.24 1.34
C VAL A 217 -21.03 5.93 2.23
N TYR A 218 -19.85 6.39 1.85
CA TYR A 218 -18.64 6.28 2.67
C TYR A 218 -18.49 7.46 3.61
N GLY A 219 -18.06 7.19 4.84
CA GLY A 219 -17.72 8.19 5.84
C GLY A 219 -16.49 7.81 6.64
N THR A 220 -15.93 8.77 7.33
CA THR A 220 -14.86 8.58 8.31
C THR A 220 -15.25 9.20 9.65
N ALA A 221 -14.79 8.60 10.76
CA ALA A 221 -15.02 9.12 12.11
C ALA A 221 -13.82 8.86 13.00
N TRP A 222 -13.55 9.83 13.89
CA TRP A 222 -12.34 9.92 14.70
C TRP A 222 -12.67 10.31 16.14
N ALA A 223 -11.74 10.07 17.05
CA ALA A 223 -11.89 10.40 18.46
C ALA A 223 -12.00 11.92 18.70
N THR A 224 -11.18 12.69 17.98
CA THR A 224 -11.12 14.15 18.08
C THR A 224 -11.28 14.82 16.71
N LYS A 225 -11.51 16.13 16.71
CA LYS A 225 -11.53 16.91 15.47
C LYS A 225 -10.14 17.05 14.86
N GLU A 226 -9.14 17.14 15.70
CA GLU A 226 -7.75 17.23 15.34
C GLU A 226 -7.32 15.95 14.57
N ASP A 227 -7.73 14.77 15.03
CA ASP A 227 -7.47 13.50 14.34
C ASP A 227 -8.19 13.44 12.98
N LEU A 228 -9.44 13.92 12.92
CA LEU A 228 -10.20 14.02 11.67
C LEU A 228 -9.51 14.97 10.68
N GLU A 229 -9.09 16.15 11.13
CA GLU A 229 -8.41 17.14 10.29
C GLU A 229 -7.06 16.60 9.79
N ALA A 230 -6.29 15.92 10.64
CA ALA A 230 -5.04 15.26 10.27
C ALA A 230 -5.28 14.17 9.22
N HIS A 231 -6.33 13.36 9.38
CA HIS A 231 -6.70 12.35 8.38
C HIS A 231 -7.11 12.97 7.04
N LEU A 232 -7.96 13.99 7.05
CA LEU A 232 -8.39 14.68 5.83
C LEU A 232 -7.21 15.36 5.11
N HIS A 233 -6.30 15.96 5.87
CA HIS A 233 -5.06 16.54 5.32
C HIS A 233 -4.19 15.46 4.67
N ARG A 234 -4.01 14.29 5.31
CA ARG A 234 -3.29 13.15 4.71
C ARG A 234 -3.92 12.70 3.39
N LEU A 235 -5.26 12.61 3.33
CA LEU A 235 -5.96 12.25 2.09
C LEU A 235 -5.77 13.29 0.99
N GLU A 236 -5.80 14.58 1.33
CA GLU A 236 -5.55 15.66 0.38
C GLU A 236 -4.12 15.64 -0.15
N GLU A 237 -3.14 15.45 0.73
CA GLU A 237 -1.73 15.31 0.33
C GLU A 237 -1.50 14.08 -0.56
N ALA A 238 -2.11 12.96 -0.21
CA ALA A 238 -2.04 11.75 -1.03
C ALA A 238 -2.68 11.95 -2.42
N GLU A 239 -3.79 12.69 -2.51
CA GLU A 239 -4.40 13.01 -3.79
C GLU A 239 -3.50 13.91 -4.66
N LYS A 240 -2.77 14.84 -4.04
CA LYS A 240 -1.77 15.67 -4.71
C LYS A 240 -0.56 14.87 -5.19
N ARG A 241 -0.19 13.81 -4.45
CA ARG A 241 0.96 12.95 -4.72
C ARG A 241 0.65 11.75 -5.61
N ASP A 242 -0.62 11.49 -5.92
CA ASP A 242 -1.05 10.32 -6.70
C ASP A 242 -0.23 10.20 -8.01
N HIS A 243 0.54 9.11 -8.11
CA HIS A 243 1.41 8.84 -9.26
C HIS A 243 0.67 8.82 -10.60
N ARG A 244 -0.63 8.49 -10.62
CA ARG A 244 -1.46 8.49 -11.84
C ARG A 244 -1.75 9.91 -12.33
N LYS A 245 -2.00 10.86 -11.38
CA LYS A 245 -2.24 12.26 -11.69
C LYS A 245 -0.96 12.96 -12.12
N ILE A 246 0.12 12.75 -11.36
CA ILE A 246 1.44 13.31 -11.67
C ILE A 246 1.95 12.73 -12.98
N GLY A 247 1.84 11.41 -13.17
CA GLY A 247 2.25 10.70 -14.39
C GLY A 247 1.56 11.27 -15.63
N LYS A 248 0.25 11.55 -15.56
CA LYS A 248 -0.50 12.21 -16.63
C LYS A 248 -0.05 13.66 -16.85
N THR A 249 0.12 14.43 -15.76
CA THR A 249 0.50 15.87 -15.86
C THR A 249 1.90 16.05 -16.42
N GLN A 250 2.84 15.18 -16.04
CA GLN A 250 4.24 15.22 -16.50
C GLN A 250 4.50 14.39 -17.76
N ASP A 251 3.46 13.74 -18.29
CA ASP A 251 3.55 12.91 -19.49
C ASP A 251 4.57 11.77 -19.34
N LEU A 252 4.40 10.95 -18.25
CA LEU A 252 5.32 9.87 -17.93
C LEU A 252 4.85 8.52 -18.51
N PHE A 253 3.57 8.22 -18.40
CA PHE A 253 2.98 6.95 -18.84
C PHE A 253 1.46 7.05 -18.99
N HIS A 254 0.87 6.05 -19.65
CA HIS A 254 -0.57 5.80 -19.61
C HIS A 254 -0.87 4.29 -19.58
N MET A 255 -2.13 3.98 -19.31
CA MET A 255 -2.68 2.63 -19.38
C MET A 255 -3.95 2.65 -20.22
N GLN A 256 -4.23 1.57 -20.95
CA GLN A 256 -5.40 1.48 -21.83
C GLN A 256 -6.00 0.06 -21.85
N GLU A 257 -7.20 -0.05 -22.41
CA GLU A 257 -8.01 -1.28 -22.34
C GLU A 257 -7.41 -2.45 -23.13
N GLU A 258 -6.64 -2.20 -24.19
CA GLU A 258 -6.03 -3.24 -25.02
C GLU A 258 -4.88 -3.97 -24.31
N ALA A 259 -4.35 -3.38 -23.22
CA ALA A 259 -3.30 -3.98 -22.39
C ALA A 259 -3.58 -3.75 -20.90
N PRO A 260 -4.63 -4.37 -20.33
CA PRO A 260 -5.08 -4.11 -18.98
C PRO A 260 -4.03 -4.53 -17.95
N GLY A 261 -3.59 -3.58 -17.12
CA GLY A 261 -2.54 -3.79 -16.14
C GLY A 261 -1.13 -3.82 -16.72
N MET A 262 -0.90 -3.28 -17.92
CA MET A 262 0.41 -3.14 -18.56
C MET A 262 0.65 -1.68 -18.90
N VAL A 263 1.87 -1.21 -18.72
CA VAL A 263 2.23 0.22 -18.77
C VAL A 263 2.75 0.60 -20.15
N PHE A 264 2.20 1.69 -20.71
CA PHE A 264 2.76 2.39 -21.87
C PHE A 264 3.63 3.54 -21.36
N TRP A 265 4.94 3.36 -21.42
CA TRP A 265 5.89 4.39 -20.99
C TRP A 265 6.10 5.45 -22.07
N HIS A 266 5.96 6.73 -21.71
CA HIS A 266 6.33 7.85 -22.57
C HIS A 266 7.81 8.17 -22.42
N GLU A 267 8.35 9.04 -23.28
CA GLU A 267 9.78 9.38 -23.30
C GLU A 267 10.33 9.75 -21.92
N LYS A 268 9.65 10.63 -21.18
CA LYS A 268 10.09 11.06 -19.85
C LYS A 268 9.99 9.96 -18.81
N GLY A 269 8.90 9.21 -18.81
CA GLY A 269 8.72 8.08 -17.91
C GLY A 269 9.71 6.97 -18.18
N TRP A 270 9.96 6.67 -19.47
CA TRP A 270 10.97 5.69 -19.86
C TRP A 270 12.38 6.13 -19.48
N THR A 271 12.69 7.43 -19.60
CA THR A 271 13.97 7.98 -19.13
C THR A 271 14.14 7.80 -17.62
N LEU A 272 13.10 8.11 -16.82
CA LEU A 272 13.11 7.88 -15.37
C LEU A 272 13.35 6.40 -15.04
N TYR A 273 12.63 5.51 -15.72
CA TYR A 273 12.77 4.07 -15.59
C TYR A 273 14.21 3.60 -15.88
N GLN A 274 14.79 4.07 -16.99
CA GLN A 274 16.16 3.73 -17.36
C GLN A 274 17.20 4.26 -16.37
N ILE A 275 16.99 5.41 -15.75
CA ILE A 275 17.89 5.94 -14.72
C ILE A 275 17.92 4.98 -13.51
N VAL A 276 16.75 4.54 -13.05
CA VAL A 276 16.64 3.58 -11.95
C VAL A 276 17.31 2.26 -12.34
N GLU A 277 17.03 1.73 -13.52
CA GLU A 277 17.61 0.48 -14.02
C GLU A 277 19.14 0.57 -14.14
N GLN A 278 19.68 1.67 -14.65
CA GLN A 278 21.11 1.88 -14.79
C GLN A 278 21.82 1.98 -13.45
N TYR A 279 21.21 2.67 -12.49
CA TYR A 279 21.72 2.71 -11.11
C TYR A 279 21.78 1.30 -10.51
N MET A 280 20.69 0.54 -10.60
CA MET A 280 20.67 -0.84 -10.10
C MET A 280 21.68 -1.74 -10.83
N ARG A 281 21.94 -1.51 -12.12
CA ARG A 281 22.98 -2.23 -12.87
C ARG A 281 24.37 -1.92 -12.35
N SER A 282 24.65 -0.68 -11.92
CA SER A 282 25.92 -0.36 -11.25
C SER A 282 26.01 -1.07 -9.89
N VAL A 283 24.93 -1.10 -9.12
CA VAL A 283 24.86 -1.84 -7.85
C VAL A 283 25.17 -3.33 -8.06
N PHE A 284 24.61 -3.96 -9.09
CA PHE A 284 24.92 -5.36 -9.41
C PHE A 284 26.39 -5.58 -9.72
N LYS A 285 26.96 -4.71 -10.56
CA LYS A 285 28.38 -4.80 -10.96
C LYS A 285 29.32 -4.62 -9.76
N ASP A 286 29.03 -3.67 -8.88
CA ASP A 286 29.89 -3.34 -7.75
C ASP A 286 29.80 -4.39 -6.62
N ASN A 287 28.79 -5.30 -6.68
CA ASN A 287 28.58 -6.37 -5.71
C ASN A 287 28.69 -7.79 -6.34
N ASP A 288 29.46 -7.92 -7.39
CA ASP A 288 29.81 -9.19 -8.06
C ASP A 288 28.62 -10.01 -8.60
N TYR A 289 27.47 -9.37 -8.88
CA TYR A 289 26.39 -10.04 -9.57
C TYR A 289 26.66 -10.15 -11.07
N LYS A 290 26.44 -11.33 -11.61
CA LYS A 290 26.51 -11.59 -13.05
C LYS A 290 25.13 -11.36 -13.66
N GLU A 291 24.99 -10.30 -14.45
CA GLU A 291 23.74 -10.03 -15.16
C GLU A 291 23.51 -11.07 -16.26
N VAL A 292 22.34 -11.68 -16.26
CA VAL A 292 21.90 -12.69 -17.23
C VAL A 292 20.56 -12.29 -17.84
N HIS A 293 20.14 -12.99 -18.89
CA HIS A 293 18.83 -12.79 -19.51
C HIS A 293 18.22 -14.12 -19.91
N THR A 294 16.96 -14.36 -19.52
CA THR A 294 16.27 -15.63 -19.75
C THR A 294 15.04 -15.47 -20.65
N PRO A 295 14.61 -16.53 -21.36
CA PRO A 295 13.45 -16.46 -22.25
C PRO A 295 12.17 -16.06 -21.53
N GLN A 296 11.31 -15.27 -22.21
CA GLN A 296 10.00 -14.86 -21.72
C GLN A 296 8.98 -16.01 -21.74
N LEU A 297 9.01 -16.79 -22.80
CA LEU A 297 8.08 -17.89 -23.06
C LEU A 297 8.80 -19.21 -22.83
N ILE A 298 8.33 -19.99 -21.87
CA ILE A 298 8.99 -21.24 -21.45
C ILE A 298 7.95 -22.36 -21.42
N ASP A 299 8.40 -23.55 -21.88
CA ASP A 299 7.60 -24.76 -21.92
C ASP A 299 7.09 -25.18 -20.53
N ARG A 300 5.86 -25.66 -20.48
CA ARG A 300 5.15 -26.13 -19.29
C ARG A 300 5.97 -27.08 -18.43
N THR A 301 6.77 -27.93 -19.02
CA THR A 301 7.55 -28.97 -18.30
C THR A 301 8.53 -28.39 -17.27
N LEU A 302 9.10 -27.20 -17.51
CA LEU A 302 9.94 -26.53 -16.52
C LEU A 302 9.13 -26.04 -15.31
N TRP A 303 7.92 -25.55 -15.58
CA TRP A 303 7.01 -25.05 -14.54
C TRP A 303 6.44 -26.19 -13.68
N GLU A 304 6.17 -27.35 -14.27
CA GLU A 304 5.77 -28.56 -13.54
C GLU A 304 6.90 -29.06 -12.64
N LYS A 305 8.12 -29.20 -13.17
CA LYS A 305 9.28 -29.63 -12.38
C LYS A 305 9.55 -28.72 -11.19
N SER A 306 9.48 -27.42 -11.38
CA SER A 306 9.70 -26.44 -10.32
C SER A 306 8.52 -26.30 -9.34
N GLY A 307 7.35 -26.86 -9.67
CA GLY A 307 6.13 -26.78 -8.86
C GLY A 307 5.28 -25.53 -9.05
N HIS A 308 5.69 -24.63 -9.93
CA HIS A 308 4.94 -23.41 -10.20
C HIS A 308 3.60 -23.67 -10.90
N TRP A 309 3.56 -24.70 -11.77
CA TRP A 309 2.34 -25.03 -12.51
C TRP A 309 1.17 -25.36 -11.59
N ASP A 310 1.42 -26.15 -10.54
CA ASP A 310 0.40 -26.59 -9.60
C ASP A 310 0.03 -25.52 -8.55
N LYS A 311 1.00 -24.71 -8.15
CA LYS A 311 0.82 -23.73 -7.06
C LYS A 311 0.49 -22.32 -7.53
N PHE A 312 0.79 -22.01 -8.79
CA PHE A 312 0.70 -20.65 -9.35
C PHE A 312 -0.07 -20.59 -10.68
N GLY A 313 -0.68 -21.72 -11.12
CA GLY A 313 -1.29 -21.89 -12.45
C GLY A 313 -2.33 -20.82 -12.80
N ASP A 314 -3.21 -20.46 -11.87
CA ASP A 314 -4.28 -19.46 -12.08
C ASP A 314 -3.73 -18.04 -12.32
N ALA A 315 -2.51 -17.78 -11.86
CA ALA A 315 -1.83 -16.49 -12.03
C ALA A 315 -0.93 -16.43 -13.27
N MET A 316 -0.81 -17.51 -14.06
CA MET A 316 0.04 -17.55 -15.25
C MET A 316 -0.73 -17.23 -16.53
N PHE A 317 -0.11 -16.45 -17.42
CA PHE A 317 -0.54 -16.34 -18.81
C PHE A 317 0.01 -17.53 -19.60
N THR A 318 -0.88 -18.35 -20.16
CA THR A 318 -0.53 -19.55 -20.92
C THR A 318 -0.86 -19.40 -22.40
N THR A 319 -0.13 -20.09 -23.25
CA THR A 319 -0.39 -20.16 -24.68
C THR A 319 -0.05 -21.56 -25.21
N HIS A 320 -0.61 -21.92 -26.36
CA HIS A 320 -0.39 -23.18 -27.01
C HIS A 320 0.17 -22.96 -28.42
N SER A 321 1.26 -23.64 -28.74
CA SER A 321 1.89 -23.62 -30.09
C SER A 321 2.60 -24.93 -30.37
N GLU A 322 2.57 -25.41 -31.61
CA GLU A 322 3.28 -26.61 -32.05
C GLU A 322 3.05 -27.86 -31.17
N ASN A 323 1.79 -28.06 -30.70
CA ASN A 323 1.41 -29.13 -29.79
C ASN A 323 2.12 -29.09 -28.41
N ARG A 324 2.53 -27.91 -27.97
CA ARG A 324 3.11 -27.67 -26.65
C ARG A 324 2.40 -26.55 -25.93
N ASP A 325 2.30 -26.69 -24.62
CA ASP A 325 1.83 -25.63 -23.72
C ASP A 325 3.04 -24.84 -23.21
N TYR A 326 2.90 -23.53 -23.25
CA TYR A 326 3.89 -22.58 -22.75
C TYR A 326 3.25 -21.65 -21.73
N ALA A 327 4.07 -21.12 -20.84
CA ALA A 327 3.68 -19.98 -20.02
C ALA A 327 4.62 -18.79 -20.25
N VAL A 328 4.06 -17.58 -20.24
CA VAL A 328 4.86 -16.37 -20.07
C VAL A 328 5.37 -16.37 -18.62
N LYS A 329 6.68 -16.25 -18.43
CA LYS A 329 7.30 -16.45 -17.11
C LYS A 329 6.69 -15.54 -16.04
N PRO A 330 6.17 -16.10 -14.93
CA PRO A 330 5.73 -15.34 -13.76
C PRO A 330 6.86 -15.01 -12.80
N MET A 331 7.99 -15.73 -12.92
CA MET A 331 9.21 -15.64 -12.10
C MET A 331 10.44 -16.06 -12.92
N ASN A 332 11.64 -15.68 -12.46
CA ASN A 332 12.89 -15.97 -13.14
C ASN A 332 13.64 -17.20 -12.55
N CYS A 333 13.31 -17.60 -11.32
CA CYS A 333 14.05 -18.57 -10.54
C CYS A 333 14.31 -19.93 -11.25
N PRO A 334 13.34 -20.62 -11.89
CA PRO A 334 13.64 -21.88 -12.57
C PRO A 334 14.62 -21.70 -13.73
N ALA A 335 14.55 -20.57 -14.45
CA ALA A 335 15.43 -20.28 -15.56
C ALA A 335 16.87 -19.98 -15.12
N HIS A 336 17.06 -19.31 -13.98
CA HIS A 336 18.40 -19.09 -13.40
C HIS A 336 19.05 -20.41 -12.96
N ILE A 337 18.26 -21.36 -12.44
CA ILE A 337 18.78 -22.71 -12.14
C ILE A 337 19.23 -23.41 -13.42
N GLN A 338 18.53 -23.24 -14.55
CA GLN A 338 18.98 -23.79 -15.82
C GLN A 338 20.33 -23.20 -16.28
N ILE A 339 20.60 -21.92 -16.00
CA ILE A 339 21.90 -21.28 -16.22
C ILE A 339 22.97 -21.88 -15.28
N PHE A 340 22.63 -22.01 -13.99
CA PHE A 340 23.52 -22.63 -13.00
C PHE A 340 23.95 -24.03 -13.41
N ASN A 341 23.03 -24.83 -13.97
CA ASN A 341 23.24 -26.20 -14.39
C ASN A 341 24.14 -26.33 -15.64
N GLN A 342 24.49 -25.22 -16.31
CA GLN A 342 25.41 -25.26 -17.43
C GLN A 342 26.87 -25.39 -16.93
N GLY A 343 27.47 -26.53 -17.22
CA GLY A 343 28.84 -26.88 -16.82
C GLY A 343 28.96 -27.28 -15.32
N LEU A 344 30.09 -27.90 -15.01
CA LEU A 344 30.41 -28.35 -13.66
C LEU A 344 30.70 -27.16 -12.76
N LYS A 345 30.10 -27.14 -11.57
CA LYS A 345 30.36 -26.17 -10.52
C LYS A 345 31.08 -26.84 -9.33
N SER A 346 31.99 -26.13 -8.71
CA SER A 346 32.65 -26.57 -7.48
C SER A 346 32.32 -25.62 -6.32
N TYR A 347 32.59 -26.02 -5.09
CA TYR A 347 32.45 -25.16 -3.91
C TYR A 347 33.25 -23.83 -4.01
N ARG A 348 34.27 -23.77 -4.86
CA ARG A 348 35.08 -22.56 -5.08
C ARG A 348 34.39 -21.53 -5.99
N ASP A 349 33.38 -21.98 -6.73
CA ASP A 349 32.57 -21.11 -7.59
C ASP A 349 31.42 -20.46 -6.83
N LEU A 350 31.24 -20.83 -5.55
CA LEU A 350 30.19 -20.32 -4.67
C LEU A 350 30.75 -19.29 -3.64
N PRO A 351 30.00 -18.24 -3.30
CA PRO A 351 28.64 -17.94 -3.78
C PRO A 351 28.64 -17.49 -5.24
N LEU A 352 27.68 -17.98 -6.03
CA LEU A 352 27.43 -17.50 -7.38
C LEU A 352 26.19 -16.62 -7.39
N ARG A 353 26.39 -15.34 -7.68
CA ARG A 353 25.33 -14.32 -7.69
C ARG A 353 24.90 -14.03 -9.13
N LEU A 354 23.67 -14.41 -9.50
CA LEU A 354 23.05 -14.08 -10.78
C LEU A 354 22.03 -12.97 -10.58
N ALA A 355 21.90 -12.05 -11.55
CA ALA A 355 20.88 -11.00 -11.56
C ALA A 355 20.26 -10.86 -12.95
N GLU A 356 18.98 -10.49 -13.00
CA GLU A 356 18.26 -10.22 -14.24
C GLU A 356 17.25 -9.09 -14.03
N PHE A 357 17.19 -8.14 -14.95
CA PHE A 357 15.99 -7.30 -15.10
C PHE A 357 14.95 -8.14 -15.84
N GLY A 358 14.32 -9.02 -15.07
CA GLY A 358 13.42 -10.04 -15.60
C GLY A 358 12.00 -9.52 -15.77
N SER A 359 11.53 -9.45 -17.02
CA SER A 359 10.14 -9.11 -17.29
C SER A 359 9.24 -10.29 -16.95
N CYS A 360 8.41 -10.15 -15.94
CA CYS A 360 7.48 -11.15 -15.45
C CYS A 360 6.03 -10.75 -15.73
N HIS A 361 5.16 -11.75 -15.90
CA HIS A 361 3.74 -11.54 -16.11
C HIS A 361 2.92 -12.36 -15.10
N ARG A 362 1.99 -11.69 -14.42
CA ARG A 362 1.06 -12.33 -13.49
C ARG A 362 -0.36 -11.86 -13.78
N ASN A 363 -1.29 -12.80 -13.93
CA ASN A 363 -2.68 -12.53 -14.23
C ASN A 363 -3.41 -12.05 -12.95
N GLU A 364 -3.00 -10.89 -12.43
CA GLU A 364 -3.64 -10.27 -11.29
C GLU A 364 -5.12 -9.97 -11.57
N PRO A 365 -6.04 -10.19 -10.62
CA PRO A 365 -7.45 -9.81 -10.77
C PRO A 365 -7.60 -8.32 -11.06
N SER A 366 -8.52 -7.95 -11.96
CA SER A 366 -8.71 -6.56 -12.39
C SER A 366 -9.01 -5.60 -11.23
N GLY A 367 -9.74 -6.05 -10.22
CA GLY A 367 -10.08 -5.26 -9.03
C GLY A 367 -8.90 -4.95 -8.10
N THR A 368 -7.76 -5.62 -8.27
CA THR A 368 -6.56 -5.40 -7.45
C THR A 368 -5.53 -4.49 -8.12
N LEU A 369 -5.73 -4.14 -9.41
CA LEU A 369 -4.81 -3.29 -10.15
C LEU A 369 -4.81 -1.86 -9.60
N HIS A 370 -3.61 -1.25 -9.51
CA HIS A 370 -3.47 0.10 -8.96
C HIS A 370 -2.38 0.91 -9.66
N GLY A 371 -2.75 1.63 -10.73
CA GLY A 371 -1.79 2.40 -11.53
C GLY A 371 -0.59 1.56 -11.93
N ILE A 372 0.63 2.07 -11.73
CA ILE A 372 1.88 1.33 -11.97
C ILE A 372 2.39 0.59 -10.73
N MET A 373 1.74 0.72 -9.56
CA MET A 373 2.15 0.04 -8.32
C MET A 373 1.70 -1.42 -8.26
N ARG A 374 0.60 -1.78 -8.93
CA ARG A 374 0.15 -3.17 -9.06
C ARG A 374 -0.33 -3.44 -10.48
N VAL A 375 0.49 -4.13 -11.23
CA VAL A 375 0.38 -4.36 -12.67
C VAL A 375 0.43 -5.85 -13.00
N ARG A 376 0.10 -6.22 -14.23
CA ARG A 376 0.19 -7.60 -14.73
C ARG A 376 1.50 -7.91 -15.43
N ASN A 377 2.14 -6.89 -16.01
CA ASN A 377 3.50 -6.99 -16.57
C ASN A 377 4.42 -6.04 -15.80
N PHE A 378 5.50 -6.56 -15.26
CA PHE A 378 6.49 -5.81 -14.51
C PHE A 378 7.90 -6.37 -14.73
N VAL A 379 8.89 -5.51 -14.61
CA VAL A 379 10.29 -5.91 -14.61
C VAL A 379 10.80 -5.88 -13.17
N GLN A 380 11.42 -6.96 -12.76
CA GLN A 380 11.97 -7.09 -11.41
C GLN A 380 13.50 -7.04 -11.47
N ASP A 381 14.13 -6.36 -10.50
CA ASP A 381 15.59 -6.44 -10.26
C ASP A 381 15.94 -7.76 -9.57
N ASP A 382 15.54 -8.85 -10.20
CA ASP A 382 15.57 -10.19 -9.63
C ASP A 382 16.99 -10.74 -9.56
N GLY A 383 17.31 -11.46 -8.52
CA GLY A 383 18.59 -12.12 -8.38
C GLY A 383 18.52 -13.39 -7.55
N HIS A 384 19.45 -14.29 -7.86
CA HIS A 384 19.54 -15.59 -7.21
C HIS A 384 20.99 -15.86 -6.83
N ILE A 385 21.21 -16.11 -5.53
CA ILE A 385 22.53 -16.43 -4.99
C ILE A 385 22.56 -17.93 -4.70
N PHE A 386 23.41 -18.64 -5.40
CA PHE A 386 23.67 -20.05 -5.12
C PHE A 386 24.85 -20.13 -4.16
N CYS A 387 24.65 -20.70 -2.99
CA CYS A 387 25.66 -20.73 -1.93
C CYS A 387 25.66 -22.07 -1.19
N THR A 388 26.69 -22.29 -0.36
CA THR A 388 26.68 -23.38 0.62
C THR A 388 25.88 -22.98 1.86
N ALA A 389 25.47 -23.96 2.66
CA ALA A 389 24.75 -23.66 3.91
C ALA A 389 25.51 -22.73 4.85
N ASP A 390 26.82 -22.84 4.92
CA ASP A 390 27.67 -21.99 5.78
C ASP A 390 27.79 -20.53 5.29
N GLN A 391 27.47 -20.27 4.01
CA GLN A 391 27.51 -18.94 3.41
C GLN A 391 26.20 -18.17 3.58
N ILE A 392 25.10 -18.79 4.01
CA ILE A 392 23.78 -18.15 4.10
C ILE A 392 23.83 -16.88 4.92
N GLN A 393 24.37 -16.96 6.14
CA GLN A 393 24.37 -15.82 7.07
C GLN A 393 25.17 -14.62 6.55
N SER A 394 26.32 -14.85 5.91
CA SER A 394 27.11 -13.77 5.32
C SER A 394 26.39 -13.13 4.13
N GLU A 395 25.81 -13.93 3.23
CA GLU A 395 25.08 -13.42 2.07
C GLU A 395 23.82 -12.65 2.48
N VAL A 396 23.06 -13.14 3.45
CA VAL A 396 21.89 -12.43 4.02
C VAL A 396 22.33 -11.09 4.62
N SER A 397 23.39 -11.09 5.42
CA SER A 397 23.92 -9.88 6.05
C SER A 397 24.37 -8.84 5.03
N GLU A 398 25.13 -9.24 4.01
CA GLU A 398 25.57 -8.34 2.93
C GLU A 398 24.37 -7.78 2.13
N PHE A 399 23.37 -8.61 1.86
CA PHE A 399 22.17 -8.18 1.14
C PHE A 399 21.36 -7.14 1.92
N ILE A 400 21.23 -7.30 3.25
CA ILE A 400 20.54 -6.33 4.10
C ILE A 400 21.24 -4.96 4.01
N ASP A 401 22.57 -4.93 4.15
CA ASP A 401 23.33 -3.66 4.06
C ASP A 401 23.20 -3.03 2.67
N LEU A 402 23.27 -3.84 1.63
CA LEU A 402 23.10 -3.38 0.24
C LEU A 402 21.71 -2.76 0.02
N THR A 403 20.67 -3.37 0.54
CA THR A 403 19.29 -2.89 0.40
C THR A 403 19.10 -1.54 1.09
N PHE A 404 19.60 -1.38 2.33
CA PHE A 404 19.52 -0.10 3.03
C PHE A 404 20.31 1.00 2.31
N ASN A 405 21.50 0.68 1.77
CA ASN A 405 22.29 1.65 1.01
C ASN A 405 21.58 2.14 -0.25
N VAL A 406 20.93 1.22 -0.99
CA VAL A 406 20.12 1.56 -2.16
C VAL A 406 18.94 2.44 -1.78
N TYR A 407 18.20 2.08 -0.73
CA TYR A 407 17.04 2.87 -0.31
C TYR A 407 17.43 4.26 0.16
N LYS A 408 18.52 4.38 0.92
CA LYS A 408 19.06 5.67 1.33
C LYS A 408 19.45 6.55 0.15
N HIS A 409 20.05 5.98 -0.90
CA HIS A 409 20.36 6.71 -2.14
C HIS A 409 19.10 7.29 -2.82
N PHE A 410 17.99 6.56 -2.77
CA PHE A 410 16.70 7.03 -3.27
C PHE A 410 15.91 7.90 -2.27
N GLY A 411 16.49 8.27 -1.12
CA GLY A 411 15.90 9.15 -0.12
C GLY A 411 14.92 8.47 0.84
N PHE A 412 14.99 7.15 1.01
CA PHE A 412 14.18 6.40 1.95
C PHE A 412 14.99 6.06 3.21
N ASP A 413 14.75 6.79 4.29
CA ASP A 413 15.42 6.56 5.59
C ASP A 413 14.64 5.59 6.50
N ASN A 414 13.33 5.46 6.30
CA ASN A 414 12.46 4.62 7.12
C ASN A 414 11.98 3.41 6.30
N VAL A 415 12.39 2.22 6.73
CA VAL A 415 12.06 0.94 6.12
C VAL A 415 11.57 0.00 7.20
N ASP A 416 10.36 -0.51 7.08
CA ASP A 416 9.86 -1.54 7.98
C ASP A 416 10.34 -2.91 7.52
N ILE A 417 10.83 -3.72 8.46
CA ILE A 417 11.33 -5.06 8.19
C ILE A 417 10.37 -6.08 8.76
N LYS A 418 9.98 -7.05 7.92
CA LYS A 418 9.10 -8.14 8.33
C LYS A 418 9.75 -9.48 8.00
N LEU A 419 9.59 -10.45 8.89
CA LEU A 419 10.00 -11.84 8.68
C LEU A 419 8.77 -12.71 8.55
N SER A 420 8.53 -13.22 7.35
CA SER A 420 7.39 -14.08 7.03
C SER A 420 7.80 -15.54 7.09
N THR A 421 7.07 -16.32 7.93
CA THR A 421 7.37 -17.73 8.20
C THR A 421 6.50 -18.68 7.36
N ARG A 422 6.66 -19.97 7.60
CA ARG A 422 6.05 -21.07 6.83
C ARG A 422 4.53 -20.99 6.71
N PRO A 423 3.97 -21.09 5.49
CA PRO A 423 2.53 -21.24 5.28
C PRO A 423 2.08 -22.71 5.49
N GLU A 424 0.77 -22.92 5.62
CA GLU A 424 0.20 -24.29 5.72
C GLU A 424 0.55 -25.12 4.48
N ASN A 425 0.40 -24.56 3.29
CA ASN A 425 0.70 -25.21 2.00
C ASN A 425 2.13 -24.91 1.57
N ARG A 426 3.09 -25.72 2.02
CA ARG A 426 4.52 -25.56 1.74
C ARG A 426 5.17 -26.78 1.12
N VAL A 427 6.40 -26.63 0.66
CA VAL A 427 7.30 -27.69 0.20
C VAL A 427 8.47 -27.79 1.19
N GLY A 428 9.01 -28.98 1.39
CA GLY A 428 10.12 -29.24 2.32
C GLY A 428 9.68 -29.74 3.69
N SER A 429 10.62 -30.28 4.47
CA SER A 429 10.38 -30.77 5.83
C SER A 429 10.41 -29.63 6.85
N ASP A 430 9.88 -29.89 8.05
CA ASP A 430 9.87 -28.89 9.14
C ASP A 430 11.30 -28.53 9.57
N GLU A 431 12.24 -29.46 9.57
CA GLU A 431 13.64 -29.21 9.92
C GLU A 431 14.32 -28.24 8.92
N VAL A 432 13.96 -28.32 7.63
CA VAL A 432 14.46 -27.40 6.59
C VAL A 432 13.92 -26.00 6.86
N TRP A 433 12.62 -25.89 7.20
CA TRP A 433 12.00 -24.61 7.52
C TRP A 433 12.56 -24.01 8.81
N ASP A 434 12.74 -24.82 9.87
CA ASP A 434 13.32 -24.35 11.14
C ASP A 434 14.71 -23.73 10.92
N ARG A 435 15.56 -24.37 10.09
CA ARG A 435 16.88 -23.86 9.75
C ARG A 435 16.82 -22.56 8.94
N ALA A 436 15.90 -22.48 7.97
CA ALA A 436 15.78 -21.32 7.11
C ALA A 436 15.25 -20.09 7.89
N GLU A 437 14.23 -20.28 8.71
CA GLU A 437 13.65 -19.23 9.56
C GLU A 437 14.66 -18.73 10.59
N ALA A 438 15.38 -19.65 11.25
CA ALA A 438 16.42 -19.30 12.21
C ALA A 438 17.55 -18.49 11.55
N ALA A 439 18.02 -18.89 10.37
CA ALA A 439 19.10 -18.18 9.67
C ALA A 439 18.72 -16.73 9.32
N LEU A 440 17.46 -16.47 8.93
CA LEU A 440 16.99 -15.13 8.65
C LEU A 440 16.82 -14.29 9.92
N ALA A 441 16.22 -14.85 10.98
CA ALA A 441 16.06 -14.18 12.27
C ALA A 441 17.41 -13.81 12.89
N GLU A 442 18.35 -14.77 12.95
CA GLU A 442 19.69 -14.55 13.47
C GLU A 442 20.47 -13.45 12.72
N ALA A 443 20.30 -13.35 11.40
CA ALA A 443 20.93 -12.30 10.60
C ALA A 443 20.38 -10.91 10.93
N LEU A 444 19.06 -10.79 11.14
CA LEU A 444 18.42 -9.53 11.55
C LEU A 444 18.82 -9.14 12.97
N ASP A 445 18.79 -10.08 13.90
CA ASP A 445 19.14 -9.86 15.30
C ASP A 445 20.63 -9.47 15.45
N ALA A 446 21.53 -10.11 14.70
CA ALA A 446 22.96 -9.79 14.70
C ALA A 446 23.27 -8.36 14.25
N LYS A 447 22.37 -7.75 13.45
CA LYS A 447 22.45 -6.35 13.01
C LYS A 447 21.72 -5.38 13.94
N GLY A 448 21.00 -5.87 14.95
CA GLY A 448 20.19 -5.05 15.85
C GLY A 448 19.01 -4.37 15.15
N ILE A 449 18.50 -4.97 14.08
CA ILE A 449 17.35 -4.46 13.31
C ILE A 449 16.06 -4.86 14.02
N ASN A 450 15.17 -3.89 14.23
CA ASN A 450 13.80 -4.20 14.68
C ASN A 450 13.00 -4.78 13.51
N TRP A 451 12.36 -5.90 13.73
CA TRP A 451 11.55 -6.56 12.72
C TRP A 451 10.24 -7.11 13.31
N GLU A 452 9.24 -7.28 12.48
CA GLU A 452 7.92 -7.81 12.82
C GLU A 452 7.77 -9.23 12.26
N LEU A 453 7.26 -10.15 13.09
CA LEU A 453 6.95 -11.50 12.67
C LEU A 453 5.60 -11.55 11.93
N GLN A 454 5.59 -12.16 10.73
CA GLN A 454 4.38 -12.45 9.98
C GLN A 454 4.23 -13.97 9.81
N GLU A 455 3.46 -14.57 10.70
CA GLU A 455 3.24 -16.02 10.69
C GLU A 455 2.42 -16.44 9.47
N GLY A 456 2.91 -17.46 8.76
CA GLY A 456 2.19 -18.06 7.64
C GLY A 456 2.28 -17.32 6.30
N GLU A 457 2.95 -16.17 6.23
CA GLU A 457 3.00 -15.32 5.04
C GLU A 457 4.24 -15.58 4.13
N GLY A 458 5.04 -16.58 4.46
CA GLY A 458 6.19 -17.03 3.67
C GLY A 458 5.79 -17.56 2.30
N ALA A 459 6.75 -17.63 1.37
CA ALA A 459 6.53 -18.30 0.09
C ALA A 459 6.37 -19.83 0.31
N PHE A 460 5.72 -20.51 -0.63
CA PHE A 460 5.51 -21.97 -0.49
C PHE A 460 6.83 -22.79 -0.44
N TYR A 461 7.95 -22.19 -0.86
CA TYR A 461 9.27 -22.81 -0.93
C TYR A 461 10.28 -22.30 0.10
N GLY A 462 9.98 -21.22 0.84
CA GLY A 462 10.89 -20.73 1.88
C GLY A 462 10.39 -19.46 2.60
N PRO A 463 10.92 -19.21 3.82
CA PRO A 463 10.67 -17.99 4.57
C PRO A 463 11.32 -16.80 3.90
N LYS A 464 10.84 -15.59 4.22
CA LYS A 464 11.32 -14.37 3.59
C LYS A 464 11.50 -13.21 4.57
N ILE A 465 12.54 -12.41 4.36
CA ILE A 465 12.63 -11.04 4.87
C ILE A 465 11.98 -10.12 3.83
N GLU A 466 11.11 -9.24 4.29
CA GLU A 466 10.47 -8.21 3.48
C GLU A 466 10.92 -6.83 3.91
N PHE A 467 11.30 -6.01 2.94
CA PHE A 467 11.63 -4.59 3.13
C PHE A 467 10.45 -3.77 2.60
N VAL A 468 9.77 -3.12 3.52
CA VAL A 468 8.50 -2.44 3.26
C VAL A 468 8.69 -0.93 3.30
N LEU A 469 8.36 -0.27 2.19
CA LEU A 469 8.30 1.18 2.11
C LEU A 469 6.87 1.64 2.36
N LYS A 470 6.71 2.77 3.04
CA LYS A 470 5.41 3.41 3.24
C LYS A 470 5.21 4.57 2.27
N ASP A 471 4.03 4.64 1.69
CA ASP A 471 3.64 5.81 0.92
C ASP A 471 3.09 6.93 1.83
N CYS A 472 2.69 8.04 1.22
CA CYS A 472 2.16 9.20 1.93
C CYS A 472 0.80 8.97 2.63
N LEU A 473 0.17 7.82 2.42
CA LEU A 473 -1.04 7.36 3.12
C LEU A 473 -0.74 6.31 4.19
N ASP A 474 0.52 6.08 4.51
CA ASP A 474 0.99 4.98 5.37
C ASP A 474 0.62 3.58 4.81
N ARG A 475 0.32 3.48 3.49
CA ARG A 475 0.13 2.18 2.84
C ARG A 475 1.49 1.51 2.66
N GLU A 476 1.55 0.26 3.04
CA GLU A 476 2.74 -0.56 2.97
C GLU A 476 2.93 -1.14 1.56
N TRP A 477 4.12 -0.96 1.02
CA TRP A 477 4.53 -1.51 -0.26
C TRP A 477 5.77 -2.36 -0.08
N GLN A 478 5.59 -3.66 -0.18
CA GLN A 478 6.71 -4.58 -0.25
C GLN A 478 7.53 -4.30 -1.52
N CYS A 479 8.79 -3.92 -1.35
CA CYS A 479 9.75 -3.68 -2.43
C CYS A 479 10.87 -4.71 -2.40
N GLY A 480 11.75 -4.64 -1.41
CA GLY A 480 12.83 -5.60 -1.26
C GLY A 480 12.37 -6.91 -0.64
N THR A 481 12.97 -8.00 -1.05
CA THR A 481 12.76 -9.33 -0.47
C THR A 481 14.03 -10.15 -0.50
N LEU A 482 14.21 -10.98 0.51
CA LEU A 482 15.19 -12.05 0.53
C LEU A 482 14.53 -13.33 1.03
N GLN A 483 14.62 -14.41 0.26
CA GLN A 483 13.99 -15.70 0.57
C GLN A 483 15.03 -16.81 0.52
N VAL A 484 14.98 -17.72 1.49
CA VAL A 484 15.88 -18.88 1.54
C VAL A 484 15.16 -20.11 1.01
N ASP A 485 15.71 -20.74 -0.01
CA ASP A 485 15.14 -21.91 -0.67
C ASP A 485 16.14 -23.07 -0.70
N PHE A 486 15.77 -24.14 -0.03
CA PHE A 486 16.49 -25.41 -0.04
C PHE A 486 15.89 -26.42 -1.03
N SER A 487 14.75 -26.16 -1.61
CA SER A 487 13.92 -27.16 -2.31
C SER A 487 14.02 -27.06 -3.82
N MET A 488 13.95 -25.87 -4.41
CA MET A 488 13.91 -25.71 -5.86
C MET A 488 15.20 -26.12 -6.56
N PRO A 489 16.41 -25.87 -6.00
CA PRO A 489 17.64 -26.38 -6.60
C PRO A 489 17.65 -27.90 -6.71
N GLU A 490 17.19 -28.64 -5.69
CA GLU A 490 17.09 -30.10 -5.72
C GLU A 490 16.09 -30.57 -6.77
N ARG A 491 14.89 -29.96 -6.84
CA ARG A 491 13.84 -30.32 -7.80
C ARG A 491 14.27 -30.14 -9.27
N LEU A 492 15.21 -29.25 -9.51
CA LEU A 492 15.75 -28.94 -10.84
C LEU A 492 17.18 -29.49 -11.06
N ASP A 493 17.60 -30.47 -10.25
CA ASP A 493 18.88 -31.18 -10.34
C ASP A 493 20.13 -30.25 -10.26
N ALA A 494 20.02 -29.14 -9.54
CA ALA A 494 21.15 -28.24 -9.34
C ALA A 494 22.14 -28.85 -8.33
N HIS A 495 23.42 -28.90 -8.68
CA HIS A 495 24.45 -29.45 -7.81
C HIS A 495 25.82 -28.83 -8.06
N TYR A 496 26.67 -28.91 -7.04
CA TYR A 496 28.09 -28.56 -7.11
C TYR A 496 28.95 -29.68 -6.49
N ILE A 497 30.24 -29.67 -6.76
CA ILE A 497 31.20 -30.59 -6.15
C ILE A 497 31.80 -29.95 -4.92
N ALA A 498 31.57 -30.55 -3.75
CA ALA A 498 32.10 -30.10 -2.48
C ALA A 498 33.59 -30.40 -2.33
N GLN A 499 34.19 -29.92 -1.23
CA GLN A 499 35.63 -30.08 -0.98
C GLN A 499 36.07 -31.55 -0.84
N ASP A 500 35.19 -32.41 -0.39
CA ASP A 500 35.38 -33.87 -0.27
C ASP A 500 35.10 -34.64 -1.57
N ASN A 501 34.90 -33.93 -2.66
CA ASN A 501 34.48 -34.45 -3.97
C ASN A 501 33.06 -35.08 -4.00
N SER A 502 32.26 -34.89 -2.96
CA SER A 502 30.86 -35.28 -2.97
C SER A 502 30.02 -34.33 -3.80
N LYS A 503 28.92 -34.83 -4.35
CA LYS A 503 27.90 -34.04 -5.06
C LYS A 503 26.92 -33.47 -4.02
N GLN A 504 26.78 -32.16 -3.97
CA GLN A 504 25.92 -31.45 -3.01
C GLN A 504 24.96 -30.53 -3.76
N THR A 505 23.75 -30.35 -3.20
CA THR A 505 22.78 -29.36 -3.68
C THR A 505 23.08 -28.00 -3.05
N PRO A 506 23.16 -26.91 -3.85
CA PRO A 506 23.35 -25.56 -3.29
C PRO A 506 22.07 -25.07 -2.59
N VAL A 507 22.22 -24.18 -1.62
CA VAL A 507 21.12 -23.34 -1.15
C VAL A 507 20.95 -22.20 -2.14
N MET A 508 19.72 -21.80 -2.38
CA MET A 508 19.39 -20.67 -3.24
C MET A 508 18.72 -19.55 -2.45
N LEU A 509 19.27 -18.36 -2.54
CA LEU A 509 18.66 -17.17 -1.98
C LEU A 509 18.02 -16.40 -3.15
N HIS A 510 16.71 -16.21 -3.09
CA HIS A 510 15.99 -15.33 -4.00
C HIS A 510 16.01 -13.93 -3.43
N ARG A 511 16.39 -12.93 -4.23
CA ARG A 511 16.43 -11.57 -3.76
C ARG A 511 15.94 -10.56 -4.80
N ALA A 512 15.27 -9.52 -4.34
CA ALA A 512 15.01 -8.30 -5.07
C ALA A 512 15.26 -7.11 -4.13
N ILE A 513 15.84 -6.02 -4.61
CA ILE A 513 16.11 -4.83 -3.81
C ILE A 513 14.97 -3.81 -4.00
N VAL A 514 14.74 -3.37 -5.22
CA VAL A 514 13.65 -2.44 -5.53
C VAL A 514 12.34 -3.17 -5.90
N GLY A 515 12.42 -4.47 -6.17
CA GLY A 515 11.30 -5.31 -6.57
C GLY A 515 10.83 -4.98 -8.00
N SER A 516 9.54 -4.74 -8.19
CA SER A 516 9.04 -4.26 -9.48
C SER A 516 9.50 -2.83 -9.73
N LEU A 517 10.19 -2.61 -10.85
CA LEU A 517 10.62 -1.27 -11.29
C LEU A 517 9.43 -0.35 -11.50
N GLU A 518 8.29 -0.85 -12.00
CA GLU A 518 7.06 -0.09 -12.16
C GLU A 518 6.55 0.42 -10.80
N ARG A 519 6.47 -0.48 -9.81
CA ARG A 519 6.06 -0.12 -8.45
C ARG A 519 7.02 0.88 -7.83
N PHE A 520 8.31 0.64 -7.93
CA PHE A 520 9.33 1.51 -7.34
C PHE A 520 9.32 2.90 -7.98
N VAL A 521 9.19 3.01 -9.30
CA VAL A 521 9.00 4.29 -10.00
C VAL A 521 7.71 4.98 -9.53
N GLY A 522 6.63 4.23 -9.34
CA GLY A 522 5.38 4.77 -8.78
C GLY A 522 5.58 5.37 -7.39
N ILE A 523 6.30 4.66 -6.51
CA ILE A 523 6.65 5.13 -5.17
C ILE A 523 7.54 6.38 -5.25
N LEU A 524 8.53 6.42 -6.13
CA LEU A 524 9.38 7.61 -6.35
C LEU A 524 8.59 8.83 -6.83
N ILE A 525 7.62 8.63 -7.73
CA ILE A 525 6.73 9.70 -8.20
C ILE A 525 5.96 10.30 -7.02
N GLU A 526 5.39 9.46 -6.14
CA GLU A 526 4.64 9.91 -4.97
C GLU A 526 5.55 10.51 -3.90
N HIS A 527 6.71 9.90 -3.63
CA HIS A 527 7.68 10.37 -2.65
C HIS A 527 8.19 11.78 -2.98
N TYR A 528 8.61 11.99 -4.20
CA TYR A 528 9.09 13.29 -4.68
C TYR A 528 7.99 14.21 -5.21
N GLU A 529 6.74 13.81 -5.21
CA GLU A 529 5.63 14.56 -5.81
C GLU A 529 5.91 14.92 -7.29
N GLY A 530 6.68 14.11 -8.00
CA GLY A 530 7.17 14.42 -9.35
C GLY A 530 8.26 15.52 -9.41
N ALA A 531 8.73 16.00 -8.25
CA ALA A 531 9.81 16.98 -8.14
C ALA A 531 11.15 16.28 -7.89
N PHE A 532 11.54 15.40 -8.79
CA PHE A 532 12.73 14.56 -8.66
C PHE A 532 14.01 15.36 -8.40
N PRO A 533 14.97 14.83 -7.62
CA PRO A 533 16.32 15.40 -7.53
C PRO A 533 16.97 15.42 -8.91
N SER A 534 17.97 16.28 -9.09
CA SER A 534 18.58 16.54 -10.41
C SER A 534 19.08 15.26 -11.09
N TRP A 535 19.70 14.35 -10.35
CA TRP A 535 20.23 13.11 -10.90
C TRP A 535 19.13 12.16 -11.42
N LEU A 536 17.97 12.15 -10.79
CA LEU A 536 16.83 11.28 -11.11
C LEU A 536 15.86 11.91 -12.11
N ALA A 537 15.85 13.24 -12.24
CA ALA A 537 14.89 13.96 -13.08
C ALA A 537 15.02 13.57 -14.57
N PRO A 538 13.93 13.17 -15.25
CA PRO A 538 13.98 12.84 -16.68
C PRO A 538 14.36 14.02 -17.55
N ILE A 539 14.05 15.24 -17.11
CA ILE A 539 14.51 16.51 -17.67
C ILE A 539 15.12 17.31 -16.54
N GLN A 540 16.43 17.59 -16.62
CA GLN A 540 17.17 18.33 -15.60
C GLN A 540 17.01 19.83 -15.77
N ALA A 541 16.94 20.30 -17.02
CA ALA A 541 16.79 21.71 -17.31
C ALA A 541 16.01 21.97 -18.59
N VAL A 542 15.35 23.13 -18.64
CA VAL A 542 14.73 23.67 -19.85
C VAL A 542 15.37 25.01 -20.20
N VAL A 543 15.77 25.20 -21.46
CA VAL A 543 16.36 26.47 -21.97
C VAL A 543 15.30 27.27 -22.70
N LEU A 544 15.08 28.50 -22.24
CA LEU A 544 14.04 29.42 -22.75
C LEU A 544 14.66 30.63 -23.45
N ASN A 545 14.14 30.99 -24.64
CA ASN A 545 14.43 32.28 -25.26
C ASN A 545 13.44 33.35 -24.79
N ILE A 546 13.88 34.58 -24.64
CA ILE A 546 13.01 35.75 -24.39
C ILE A 546 12.38 36.25 -25.69
N SER A 547 13.12 36.22 -26.78
CA SER A 547 12.64 36.61 -28.10
C SER A 547 13.25 35.76 -29.21
N GLU A 548 12.76 35.89 -30.42
CA GLU A 548 13.26 35.16 -31.60
C GLU A 548 14.76 35.38 -31.87
N LYS A 549 15.30 36.51 -31.44
CA LYS A 549 16.72 36.86 -31.64
C LYS A 549 17.68 35.91 -30.92
N GLN A 550 17.21 35.20 -29.89
CA GLN A 550 18.01 34.24 -29.11
C GLN A 550 17.81 32.78 -29.54
N LEU A 551 17.00 32.50 -30.58
CA LEU A 551 16.69 31.12 -30.98
C LEU A 551 17.93 30.28 -31.27
N ASP A 552 18.87 30.80 -32.05
CA ASP A 552 20.06 30.02 -32.43
C ASP A 552 21.01 29.83 -31.23
N PHE A 553 21.11 30.85 -30.37
CA PHE A 553 21.87 30.76 -29.13
C PHE A 553 21.28 29.68 -28.19
N VAL A 554 19.95 29.68 -28.00
CA VAL A 554 19.28 28.64 -27.17
C VAL A 554 19.48 27.24 -27.74
N LYS A 555 19.41 27.05 -29.06
CA LYS A 555 19.71 25.76 -29.71
C LYS A 555 21.15 25.35 -29.48
N ASP A 556 22.11 26.26 -29.54
CA ASP A 556 23.53 25.97 -29.30
C ASP A 556 23.77 25.61 -27.82
N VAL A 557 23.20 26.35 -26.87
CA VAL A 557 23.23 26.03 -25.45
C VAL A 557 22.67 24.64 -25.20
N ASN A 558 21.46 24.34 -25.70
CA ASN A 558 20.85 23.03 -25.56
C ASN A 558 21.73 21.89 -26.11
N LYS A 559 22.35 22.11 -27.26
CA LYS A 559 23.26 21.15 -27.88
C LYS A 559 24.53 20.94 -27.04
N LYS A 560 25.12 22.01 -26.50
CA LYS A 560 26.30 21.96 -25.62
C LYS A 560 26.00 21.19 -24.36
N LEU A 561 24.88 21.47 -23.67
CA LEU A 561 24.46 20.78 -22.46
C LEU A 561 24.21 19.29 -22.70
N LYS A 562 23.52 18.95 -23.81
CA LYS A 562 23.33 17.52 -24.21
C LYS A 562 24.65 16.78 -24.45
N LYS A 563 25.65 17.43 -25.05
CA LYS A 563 26.99 16.84 -25.24
C LYS A 563 27.72 16.55 -23.91
N GLN A 564 27.38 17.28 -22.86
CA GLN A 564 27.90 17.06 -21.51
C GLN A 564 27.08 16.00 -20.74
N GLY A 565 26.14 15.31 -21.40
CA GLY A 565 25.35 14.25 -20.82
C GLY A 565 24.11 14.71 -20.04
N LEU A 566 23.80 16.01 -20.03
CA LEU A 566 22.61 16.51 -19.33
C LEU A 566 21.33 16.24 -20.15
N ARG A 567 20.26 15.90 -19.45
CA ARG A 567 18.91 15.72 -20.00
C ARG A 567 18.19 17.06 -20.06
N VAL A 568 18.29 17.74 -21.20
CA VAL A 568 17.77 19.11 -21.37
C VAL A 568 16.87 19.23 -22.59
N ILE A 569 15.89 20.11 -22.48
CA ILE A 569 15.01 20.51 -23.59
C ILE A 569 15.10 22.01 -23.81
N SER A 570 14.57 22.51 -24.94
CA SER A 570 14.43 23.92 -25.20
C SER A 570 12.98 24.26 -25.55
N ASP A 571 12.49 25.40 -25.07
CA ASP A 571 11.20 25.95 -25.46
C ASP A 571 11.43 27.21 -26.30
N LEU A 572 11.26 27.06 -27.61
CA LEU A 572 11.51 28.09 -28.63
C LEU A 572 10.23 28.80 -29.05
N ARG A 573 9.08 28.55 -28.43
CA ARG A 573 7.80 29.17 -28.78
C ARG A 573 7.87 30.70 -28.65
N ASN A 574 7.13 31.38 -29.49
CA ASN A 574 6.98 32.84 -29.39
C ASN A 574 5.91 33.20 -28.35
N GLU A 575 6.24 32.99 -27.09
CA GLU A 575 5.40 33.24 -25.93
C GLU A 575 6.11 34.15 -24.93
N LYS A 576 5.33 34.83 -24.07
CA LYS A 576 5.89 35.66 -23.00
C LYS A 576 6.73 34.81 -22.04
N ILE A 577 7.92 35.29 -21.72
CA ILE A 577 8.85 34.55 -20.85
C ILE A 577 8.23 34.16 -19.52
N GLY A 578 7.41 35.02 -18.91
CA GLY A 578 6.70 34.69 -17.65
C GLY A 578 5.70 33.53 -17.80
N PHE A 579 5.08 33.40 -18.98
CA PHE A 579 4.20 32.26 -19.27
C PHE A 579 5.01 30.95 -19.38
N LYS A 580 6.10 30.98 -20.15
CA LYS A 580 7.00 29.81 -20.28
C LYS A 580 7.56 29.36 -18.92
N ILE A 581 8.06 30.30 -18.11
CA ILE A 581 8.58 29.98 -16.77
C ILE A 581 7.51 29.34 -15.93
N ARG A 582 6.27 29.89 -15.92
CA ARG A 582 5.16 29.31 -15.14
C ARG A 582 4.82 27.89 -15.59
N GLU A 583 4.70 27.67 -16.90
CA GLU A 583 4.37 26.36 -17.47
C GLU A 583 5.42 25.30 -17.11
N HIS A 584 6.72 25.64 -17.28
CA HIS A 584 7.80 24.71 -16.93
C HIS A 584 8.01 24.55 -15.42
N SER A 585 7.64 25.55 -14.60
CA SER A 585 7.60 25.40 -13.15
C SER A 585 6.54 24.37 -12.70
N MET A 586 5.40 24.30 -13.40
CA MET A 586 4.38 23.25 -13.15
C MET A 586 4.86 21.85 -13.51
N GLN A 587 5.81 21.71 -14.44
CA GLN A 587 6.47 20.46 -14.77
C GLN A 587 7.53 20.04 -13.73
N ARG A 588 7.81 20.90 -12.74
CA ARG A 588 8.72 20.66 -11.61
C ARG A 588 10.17 20.32 -12.03
N TYR A 589 10.62 20.81 -13.18
CA TYR A 589 12.02 20.63 -13.61
C TYR A 589 13.00 21.22 -12.58
N PRO A 590 14.15 20.58 -12.33
CA PRO A 590 15.17 21.09 -11.41
C PRO A 590 15.64 22.51 -11.75
N TYR A 591 15.83 22.81 -13.05
CA TYR A 591 16.33 24.07 -13.51
C TYR A 591 15.57 24.65 -14.69
N ILE A 592 15.40 25.97 -14.67
CA ILE A 592 14.91 26.77 -15.79
C ILE A 592 16.03 27.75 -16.18
N LEU A 593 16.52 27.64 -17.41
CA LEU A 593 17.59 28.46 -17.97
C LEU A 593 16.98 29.48 -18.91
N VAL A 594 17.25 30.76 -18.68
CA VAL A 594 16.73 31.86 -19.51
C VAL A 594 17.86 32.51 -20.28
N ALA A 595 17.66 32.66 -21.59
CA ALA A 595 18.57 33.34 -22.48
C ALA A 595 17.93 34.60 -23.05
N GLY A 596 18.36 35.75 -22.57
CA GLY A 596 18.03 37.07 -23.08
C GLY A 596 19.16 37.65 -23.94
N LYS A 597 19.06 38.94 -24.26
CA LYS A 597 20.06 39.66 -25.05
C LYS A 597 21.42 39.70 -24.33
N ARG A 598 21.42 39.99 -23.04
CA ARG A 598 22.62 40.09 -22.20
C ARG A 598 23.34 38.74 -22.09
N GLU A 599 22.57 37.68 -21.83
CA GLU A 599 23.12 36.34 -21.71
C GLU A 599 23.75 35.87 -23.04
N MET A 600 23.10 36.18 -24.17
CA MET A 600 23.63 35.88 -25.50
C MET A 600 24.94 36.65 -25.79
N GLU A 601 25.00 37.94 -25.44
CA GLU A 601 26.19 38.78 -25.65
C GLU A 601 27.39 38.31 -24.78
N ASN A 602 27.13 37.83 -23.57
CA ASN A 602 28.17 37.37 -22.65
C ASN A 602 28.46 35.86 -22.78
N ASN A 603 27.72 35.13 -23.64
CA ASN A 603 27.76 33.66 -23.71
C ASN A 603 27.48 32.99 -22.36
N GLU A 604 26.46 33.47 -21.63
CA GLU A 604 25.99 33.02 -20.33
C GLU A 604 24.53 32.57 -20.40
N ILE A 605 24.03 31.99 -19.30
CA ILE A 605 22.62 31.64 -19.08
C ILE A 605 22.19 32.15 -17.70
N SER A 606 20.99 32.70 -17.57
CA SER A 606 20.40 33.01 -16.28
C SER A 606 19.72 31.76 -15.74
N VAL A 607 20.14 31.32 -14.55
CA VAL A 607 19.75 30.02 -13.94
C VAL A 607 18.76 30.23 -12.82
N ARG A 608 17.63 29.55 -12.91
CA ARG A 608 16.63 29.48 -11.84
C ARG A 608 16.48 28.04 -11.39
N ARG A 609 16.64 27.81 -10.09
CA ARG A 609 16.35 26.52 -9.46
C ARG A 609 14.86 26.37 -9.20
N ARG A 610 14.38 25.14 -9.19
CA ARG A 610 13.02 24.81 -8.75
C ARG A 610 12.72 25.45 -7.38
N GLY A 611 11.49 25.98 -7.23
CA GLY A 611 11.13 26.76 -6.04
C GLY A 611 11.32 28.27 -6.23
N GLY A 612 11.91 28.72 -7.36
CA GLY A 612 12.01 30.12 -7.73
C GLY A 612 13.29 30.82 -7.31
N GLU A 613 14.26 30.11 -6.74
CA GLU A 613 15.58 30.64 -6.39
C GLU A 613 16.33 31.08 -7.67
N ASP A 614 16.75 32.33 -7.72
CA ASP A 614 17.55 32.89 -8.82
C ASP A 614 19.04 32.76 -8.49
N LEU A 615 19.75 31.92 -9.25
CA LEU A 615 21.19 31.69 -9.08
C LEU A 615 22.04 32.67 -9.87
N GLY A 616 21.41 33.62 -10.58
CA GLY A 616 22.08 34.60 -11.42
C GLY A 616 22.52 34.03 -12.77
N SER A 617 23.31 34.84 -13.50
CA SER A 617 23.90 34.44 -14.79
C SER A 617 25.24 33.75 -14.59
N MET A 618 25.47 32.66 -15.31
CA MET A 618 26.71 31.91 -15.29
C MET A 618 27.04 31.29 -16.64
N SER A 619 28.29 30.85 -16.81
CA SER A 619 28.69 30.13 -18.03
C SER A 619 28.06 28.75 -18.11
N ILE A 620 28.02 28.18 -19.32
CA ILE A 620 27.50 26.80 -19.53
C ILE A 620 28.32 25.79 -18.72
N GLU A 621 29.62 25.98 -18.68
CA GLU A 621 30.55 25.12 -17.94
C GLU A 621 30.27 25.15 -16.44
N ALA A 622 30.08 26.33 -15.85
CA ALA A 622 29.74 26.48 -14.42
C ALA A 622 28.39 25.83 -14.08
N PHE A 623 27.41 25.92 -14.98
CA PHE A 623 26.13 25.24 -14.80
C PHE A 623 26.29 23.70 -14.84
N VAL A 624 27.10 23.18 -15.77
CA VAL A 624 27.40 21.74 -15.82
C VAL A 624 28.06 21.26 -14.54
N GLU A 625 29.03 22.02 -14.03
CA GLU A 625 29.70 21.70 -12.74
C GLU A 625 28.70 21.69 -11.58
N LEU A 626 27.79 22.67 -11.53
CA LEU A 626 26.74 22.75 -10.51
C LEU A 626 25.85 21.48 -10.52
N VAL A 627 25.35 21.09 -11.70
CA VAL A 627 24.48 19.91 -11.83
C VAL A 627 25.23 18.61 -11.51
N ASN A 628 26.48 18.49 -11.96
CA ASN A 628 27.30 17.30 -11.68
C ASN A 628 27.60 17.17 -10.20
N LYS A 629 27.88 18.27 -9.50
CA LYS A 629 28.10 18.26 -8.05
C LYS A 629 26.87 17.75 -7.30
N GLU A 630 25.69 18.26 -7.62
CA GLU A 630 24.43 17.78 -7.04
C GLU A 630 24.13 16.30 -7.37
N THR A 631 24.59 15.82 -8.51
CA THR A 631 24.44 14.43 -8.92
C THR A 631 25.35 13.49 -8.12
N ILE A 632 26.51 13.97 -7.65
CA ILE A 632 27.46 13.18 -6.84
C ILE A 632 27.06 13.20 -5.35
N GLU A 633 26.49 14.31 -4.87
CA GLU A 633 26.09 14.49 -3.47
C GLU A 633 24.71 13.86 -3.15
N GLY A 634 23.87 13.54 -4.15
CA GLY A 634 22.58 12.85 -4.02
C GLY A 634 22.70 11.37 -4.33
#